data_d4fa6c05a6638f9a82aacec01f2ba31d
#
_entry.id   d4fa6c05a6638f9a82aacec01f2ba31d
#
_cell.length_a   1.000
_cell.length_b   1.000
_cell.length_c   1.000
_cell.angle_alpha   90.00
_cell.angle_beta   90.00
_cell.angle_gamma   90.00
#
_symmetry.space_group_name_H-M   'P 1'
#
loop_
_entity.id
_entity.type
_entity.pdbx_description
1 polymer ?
#
loop_
_entity_poly.entity_id
_entity_poly.type
_entity_poly.pdbx_seq_one_letter_code
_entity_poly.pdbx_strand_id
1 'polypeptide(L)'
;MPNWNFLFDMLKIQSVSGDEESVSKFILESINQRKKNWIVTPEIYSGEKFHDCILLKFGNPTTAVFAHMDTIGFMVRYDNQLIPIGGPEIIPDVKLTGRDKFGEIRCSLLGDEEGIFHDFPRGIERGTRLSFEQNIRMDSEFIQAAYLDNRLGIFTALELCETLENCWVVFSTYEEHGGGSMPFLLKFIQETGPVKNALISDITWITDGVHHHEGVVISIRDKFIPRKKFLDRIINLAQKSGIPFQLEVEAHGGSDGREVQFSPYAIDWCFIGAPEDNVHTPDEKVSLKDLDSMIQMYQYLMKEL
;
A
#
# COMPACT_ATOMS: atom_id res chain seq x y z
N MET A 1 -6.90 -14.76 -14.25
CA MET A 1 -5.60 -14.08 -14.53
C MET A 1 -5.69 -12.67 -13.97
N PRO A 2 -4.64 -12.16 -13.33
CA PRO A 2 -4.62 -10.82 -12.75
C PRO A 2 -5.00 -9.73 -13.75
N ASN A 3 -5.74 -8.72 -13.30
CA ASN A 3 -6.18 -7.63 -14.18
C ASN A 3 -5.08 -6.53 -14.28
N TRP A 4 -4.05 -6.79 -15.07
CA TRP A 4 -2.91 -5.87 -15.23
C TRP A 4 -3.32 -4.48 -15.74
N ASN A 5 -4.34 -4.37 -16.59
CA ASN A 5 -4.82 -3.06 -17.05
C ASN A 5 -5.32 -2.21 -15.88
N PHE A 6 -6.03 -2.81 -14.93
CA PHE A 6 -6.47 -2.13 -13.72
C PHE A 6 -5.26 -1.61 -12.90
N LEU A 7 -4.24 -2.45 -12.71
CA LEU A 7 -3.02 -2.04 -11.99
C LEU A 7 -2.31 -0.88 -12.72
N PHE A 8 -2.13 -0.97 -14.04
CA PHE A 8 -1.47 0.09 -14.81
C PHE A 8 -2.25 1.40 -14.79
N ASP A 9 -3.57 1.36 -14.81
CA ASP A 9 -4.38 2.57 -14.71
C ASP A 9 -4.34 3.16 -13.29
N MET A 10 -4.32 2.34 -12.26
CA MET A 10 -4.16 2.78 -10.87
C MET A 10 -2.78 3.41 -10.61
N LEU A 11 -1.70 2.86 -11.18
CA LEU A 11 -0.34 3.41 -11.08
C LEU A 11 -0.20 4.82 -11.66
N LYS A 12 -1.05 5.21 -12.60
CA LYS A 12 -1.04 6.55 -13.22
C LYS A 12 -1.73 7.62 -12.35
N ILE A 13 -2.45 7.20 -11.31
CA ILE A 13 -3.21 8.13 -10.47
C ILE A 13 -2.33 8.60 -9.32
N GLN A 14 -2.14 9.92 -9.23
CA GLN A 14 -1.45 10.53 -8.10
C GLN A 14 -2.29 10.44 -6.84
N SER A 15 -1.64 10.14 -5.72
CA SER A 15 -2.28 10.07 -4.40
C SER A 15 -1.27 10.29 -3.27
N VAL A 16 -0.47 11.33 -3.39
CA VAL A 16 0.45 11.72 -2.30
C VAL A 16 -0.34 11.91 -1.01
N SER A 17 0.21 11.46 0.12
CA SER A 17 -0.48 11.51 1.43
C SER A 17 -1.24 12.81 1.67
N GLY A 18 -2.54 12.69 1.98
CA GLY A 18 -3.49 13.77 2.12
C GLY A 18 -4.10 14.28 0.81
N ASP A 19 -3.98 13.52 -0.30
CA ASP A 19 -4.62 13.79 -1.60
C ASP A 19 -5.03 12.49 -2.30
N GLU A 20 -5.75 11.63 -1.58
CA GLU A 20 -6.11 10.28 -2.01
C GLU A 20 -7.46 10.20 -2.71
N GLU A 21 -8.21 11.31 -2.83
CA GLU A 21 -9.58 11.32 -3.37
C GLU A 21 -9.67 10.66 -4.77
N SER A 22 -8.71 10.95 -5.64
CA SER A 22 -8.72 10.43 -7.02
C SER A 22 -8.55 8.91 -7.09
N VAL A 23 -7.60 8.36 -6.32
CA VAL A 23 -7.37 6.91 -6.27
C VAL A 23 -8.50 6.20 -5.55
N SER A 24 -9.04 6.79 -4.48
CA SER A 24 -10.20 6.27 -3.76
C SER A 24 -11.43 6.14 -4.69
N LYS A 25 -11.73 7.17 -5.47
CA LYS A 25 -12.81 7.11 -6.48
C LYS A 25 -12.59 6.01 -7.50
N PHE A 26 -11.38 5.90 -8.04
CA PHE A 26 -11.03 4.87 -9.02
C PHE A 26 -11.22 3.45 -8.46
N ILE A 27 -10.75 3.21 -7.24
CA ILE A 27 -10.93 1.93 -6.55
C ILE A 27 -12.41 1.63 -6.31
N LEU A 28 -13.19 2.60 -5.81
CA LEU A 28 -14.63 2.45 -5.59
C LEU A 28 -15.40 2.15 -6.86
N GLU A 29 -15.06 2.79 -7.98
CA GLU A 29 -15.66 2.50 -9.28
C GLU A 29 -15.38 1.06 -9.72
N SER A 30 -14.13 0.61 -9.58
CA SER A 30 -13.74 -0.78 -9.87
C SER A 30 -14.50 -1.77 -8.99
N ILE A 31 -14.57 -1.53 -7.68
CA ILE A 31 -15.34 -2.35 -6.74
C ILE A 31 -16.81 -2.44 -7.18
N ASN A 32 -17.44 -1.31 -7.49
CA ASN A 32 -18.84 -1.28 -7.91
C ASN A 32 -19.12 -2.03 -9.21
N GLN A 33 -18.15 -2.09 -10.13
CA GLN A 33 -18.25 -2.87 -11.36
C GLN A 33 -18.07 -4.36 -11.11
N ARG A 34 -17.14 -4.75 -10.21
CA ARG A 34 -16.69 -6.14 -9.99
C ARG A 34 -17.53 -6.89 -8.95
N LYS A 35 -17.99 -6.22 -7.88
CA LYS A 35 -18.61 -6.84 -6.69
C LYS A 35 -19.79 -7.76 -6.96
N LYS A 36 -20.50 -7.57 -8.05
CA LYS A 36 -21.64 -8.45 -8.46
C LYS A 36 -21.21 -9.85 -8.87
N ASN A 37 -19.93 -10.04 -9.19
CA ASN A 37 -19.35 -11.31 -9.59
C ASN A 37 -18.59 -11.98 -8.43
N TRP A 38 -18.46 -11.33 -7.28
CA TRP A 38 -17.82 -11.88 -6.09
C TRP A 38 -18.71 -12.89 -5.38
N ILE A 39 -18.10 -13.84 -4.67
CA ILE A 39 -18.84 -14.87 -3.93
C ILE A 39 -19.80 -14.24 -2.91
N VAL A 40 -19.32 -13.22 -2.19
CA VAL A 40 -20.12 -12.42 -1.27
C VAL A 40 -20.03 -10.94 -1.67
N THR A 41 -21.17 -10.28 -1.76
CA THR A 41 -21.19 -8.82 -1.97
C THR A 41 -20.97 -8.13 -0.62
N PRO A 42 -19.91 -7.31 -0.47
CA PRO A 42 -19.62 -6.65 0.81
C PRO A 42 -20.55 -5.49 1.12
N GLU A 43 -20.70 -5.17 2.40
CA GLU A 43 -21.08 -3.85 2.84
C GLU A 43 -19.91 -2.88 2.56
N ILE A 44 -20.21 -1.70 2.00
CA ILE A 44 -19.20 -0.72 1.60
C ILE A 44 -19.35 0.53 2.47
N TYR A 45 -18.27 0.96 3.10
CA TYR A 45 -18.19 2.18 3.87
C TYR A 45 -17.09 3.08 3.27
N SER A 46 -17.45 4.30 2.91
CA SER A 46 -16.55 5.25 2.25
C SER A 46 -17.16 6.66 2.30
N GLY A 47 -16.48 7.62 1.68
CA GLY A 47 -16.92 9.01 1.57
C GLY A 47 -16.40 9.88 2.70
N GLU A 48 -16.95 11.10 2.83
CA GLU A 48 -16.40 12.17 3.68
C GLU A 48 -16.15 11.76 5.14
N LYS A 49 -17.00 10.88 5.69
CA LYS A 49 -16.84 10.37 7.07
C LYS A 49 -15.62 9.45 7.26
N PHE A 50 -15.04 8.99 6.18
CA PHE A 50 -13.93 8.06 6.17
C PHE A 50 -12.65 8.66 5.56
N HIS A 51 -12.63 9.97 5.29
CA HIS A 51 -11.45 10.68 4.78
C HIS A 51 -10.77 9.94 3.63
N ASP A 52 -11.55 9.67 2.56
CA ASP A 52 -11.15 8.91 1.37
C ASP A 52 -10.84 7.41 1.59
N CYS A 53 -10.77 6.93 2.82
CA CYS A 53 -10.63 5.50 3.09
C CYS A 53 -11.83 4.70 2.59
N ILE A 54 -11.59 3.42 2.25
CA ILE A 54 -12.62 2.48 1.82
C ILE A 54 -12.58 1.26 2.72
N LEU A 55 -13.73 0.86 3.27
CA LEU A 55 -13.85 -0.38 4.03
C LEU A 55 -14.90 -1.28 3.38
N LEU A 56 -14.53 -2.53 3.17
CA LEU A 56 -15.40 -3.58 2.64
C LEU A 56 -15.60 -4.63 3.72
N LYS A 57 -16.83 -4.84 4.16
CA LYS A 57 -17.15 -5.88 5.13
C LYS A 57 -17.82 -7.06 4.43
N PHE A 58 -17.19 -8.20 4.47
CA PHE A 58 -17.70 -9.47 3.99
C PHE A 58 -18.18 -10.31 5.18
N GLY A 59 -19.42 -10.79 5.13
CA GLY A 59 -20.00 -11.71 6.12
C GLY A 59 -19.79 -11.33 7.58
N ASN A 60 -19.27 -12.28 8.36
CA ASN A 60 -18.95 -12.12 9.79
C ASN A 60 -17.43 -12.17 10.01
N PRO A 61 -16.72 -11.07 9.83
CA PRO A 61 -15.26 -11.04 9.83
C PRO A 61 -14.67 -11.31 11.21
N THR A 62 -13.58 -12.09 11.25
CA THR A 62 -12.68 -12.24 12.41
C THR A 62 -11.31 -11.63 12.14
N THR A 63 -11.03 -11.32 10.88
CA THR A 63 -9.75 -10.81 10.37
C THR A 63 -10.00 -9.60 9.49
N ALA A 64 -9.07 -8.64 9.50
CA ALA A 64 -9.01 -7.53 8.57
C ALA A 64 -7.72 -7.57 7.75
N VAL A 65 -7.80 -7.19 6.48
CA VAL A 65 -6.66 -6.96 5.59
C VAL A 65 -6.59 -5.46 5.30
N PHE A 66 -5.44 -4.86 5.53
CA PHE A 66 -5.18 -3.44 5.31
C PHE A 66 -4.18 -3.26 4.17
N ALA A 67 -4.41 -2.26 3.32
CA ALA A 67 -3.47 -1.78 2.31
C ALA A 67 -3.64 -0.27 2.18
N HIS A 68 -2.55 0.49 2.23
CA HIS A 68 -2.65 1.94 2.11
C HIS A 68 -2.75 2.42 0.66
N MET A 69 -3.43 3.55 0.46
CA MET A 69 -3.68 4.15 -0.85
C MET A 69 -2.80 5.35 -1.15
N ASP A 70 -2.24 5.95 -0.13
CA ASP A 70 -1.34 7.08 -0.30
C ASP A 70 0.03 6.64 -0.80
N THR A 71 0.78 7.60 -1.28
CA THR A 71 2.14 7.43 -1.78
C THR A 71 3.03 8.54 -1.24
N ILE A 72 4.32 8.28 -1.26
CA ILE A 72 5.33 9.32 -1.10
C ILE A 72 5.20 10.40 -2.17
N GLY A 73 5.86 11.52 -1.96
CA GLY A 73 5.93 12.62 -2.93
C GLY A 73 6.57 13.87 -2.36
N PHE A 74 6.20 15.00 -2.92
CA PHE A 74 6.76 16.31 -2.55
C PHE A 74 5.66 17.35 -2.44
N MET A 75 5.84 18.31 -1.55
CA MET A 75 4.98 19.47 -1.43
C MET A 75 5.74 20.75 -1.75
N VAL A 76 5.15 21.59 -2.59
CA VAL A 76 5.71 22.92 -2.91
C VAL A 76 5.62 23.82 -1.68
N ARG A 77 6.77 24.36 -1.28
CA ARG A 77 6.91 25.24 -0.12
C ARG A 77 6.88 26.72 -0.57
N TYR A 78 7.98 27.41 -0.43
CA TYR A 78 8.17 28.82 -0.81
C TYR A 78 9.06 28.88 -2.05
N ASP A 79 8.78 29.84 -2.93
CA ASP A 79 9.51 30.02 -4.17
C ASP A 79 9.52 28.71 -5.00
N ASN A 80 10.67 28.11 -5.20
CA ASN A 80 10.83 26.83 -5.88
C ASN A 80 11.22 25.67 -4.93
N GLN A 81 11.13 25.86 -3.61
CA GLN A 81 11.48 24.85 -2.63
C GLN A 81 10.43 23.75 -2.56
N LEU A 82 10.90 22.53 -2.31
CA LEU A 82 10.08 21.34 -2.06
C LEU A 82 10.32 20.81 -0.64
N ILE A 83 9.31 20.14 -0.08
CA ILE A 83 9.42 19.36 1.16
C ILE A 83 8.99 17.93 0.83
N PRO A 84 9.75 16.90 1.25
CA PRO A 84 9.32 15.51 1.08
C PRO A 84 8.04 15.23 1.87
N ILE A 85 7.19 14.37 1.31
CA ILE A 85 6.06 13.72 1.99
C ILE A 85 6.38 12.23 1.99
N GLY A 86 6.32 11.59 3.15
CA GLY A 86 6.91 10.27 3.33
C GLY A 86 8.44 10.33 3.27
N GLY A 87 9.05 9.32 2.72
CA GLY A 87 10.50 9.18 2.61
C GLY A 87 11.02 9.02 1.17
N PRO A 88 10.64 9.87 0.17
CA PRO A 88 11.13 9.72 -1.19
C PRO A 88 12.66 9.89 -1.25
N GLU A 89 13.32 9.06 -2.04
CA GLU A 89 14.73 9.28 -2.35
C GLU A 89 14.94 10.54 -3.18
N ILE A 90 15.96 11.32 -2.81
CA ILE A 90 16.29 12.58 -3.50
C ILE A 90 17.27 12.25 -4.64
N ILE A 91 16.74 12.05 -5.82
CA ILE A 91 17.49 11.73 -7.04
C ILE A 91 17.45 12.96 -7.96
N PRO A 92 18.57 13.68 -8.16
CA PRO A 92 18.62 14.84 -9.02
C PRO A 92 18.17 14.54 -10.47
N ASP A 93 17.55 15.50 -11.13
CA ASP A 93 17.05 15.45 -12.50
C ASP A 93 15.86 14.50 -12.76
N VAL A 94 15.38 13.77 -11.74
CA VAL A 94 14.15 12.98 -11.85
C VAL A 94 12.97 13.89 -12.17
N LYS A 95 12.07 13.43 -13.02
CA LYS A 95 10.88 14.20 -13.39
C LYS A 95 9.77 14.04 -12.37
N LEU A 96 9.21 15.19 -12.00
CA LEU A 96 8.03 15.31 -11.15
C LEU A 96 6.85 15.82 -11.96
N THR A 97 5.66 15.34 -11.61
CA THR A 97 4.40 15.79 -12.18
C THR A 97 3.42 16.20 -11.09
N GLY A 98 2.50 17.08 -11.43
CA GLY A 98 1.44 17.54 -10.54
C GLY A 98 0.51 18.50 -11.24
N ARG A 99 -0.37 19.12 -10.46
CA ARG A 99 -1.31 20.12 -10.96
C ARG A 99 -1.61 21.18 -9.92
N ASP A 100 -1.63 22.45 -10.35
CA ASP A 100 -2.19 23.53 -9.57
C ASP A 100 -3.37 24.20 -10.33
N LYS A 101 -3.93 25.27 -9.79
CA LYS A 101 -5.04 25.99 -10.43
C LYS A 101 -4.68 26.60 -11.80
N PHE A 102 -3.39 26.72 -12.13
CA PHE A 102 -2.92 27.27 -13.40
C PHE A 102 -2.64 26.18 -14.45
N GLY A 103 -2.76 24.91 -14.09
CA GLY A 103 -2.65 23.77 -15.00
C GLY A 103 -1.63 22.73 -14.58
N GLU A 104 -1.31 21.84 -15.53
CA GLU A 104 -0.37 20.75 -15.35
C GLU A 104 1.06 21.26 -15.11
N ILE A 105 1.77 20.53 -14.27
CA ILE A 105 3.15 20.78 -13.90
C ILE A 105 3.96 19.55 -14.30
N ARG A 106 5.09 19.80 -14.97
CA ARG A 106 6.14 18.81 -15.19
C ARG A 106 7.47 19.52 -15.03
N CYS A 107 8.25 19.09 -14.04
CA CYS A 107 9.52 19.73 -13.68
C CYS A 107 10.56 18.66 -13.31
N SER A 108 11.80 19.11 -13.08
CA SER A 108 12.85 18.26 -12.53
C SER A 108 13.01 18.52 -11.03
N LEU A 109 13.30 17.47 -10.29
CA LEU A 109 13.79 17.57 -8.93
C LEU A 109 15.24 18.07 -8.97
N LEU A 110 15.53 19.11 -8.23
CA LEU A 110 16.87 19.68 -8.09
C LEU A 110 17.27 19.66 -6.62
N GLY A 111 18.58 19.67 -6.35
CA GLY A 111 19.10 19.81 -5.00
C GLY A 111 19.77 18.57 -4.45
N ASP A 112 20.03 18.62 -3.18
CA ASP A 112 20.77 17.62 -2.42
C ASP A 112 20.29 17.61 -0.95
N GLU A 113 21.13 17.11 -0.03
CA GLU A 113 20.84 17.07 1.40
C GLU A 113 20.64 18.46 2.05
N GLU A 114 21.15 19.55 1.43
CA GLU A 114 21.02 20.91 1.94
C GLU A 114 19.66 21.53 1.59
N GLY A 115 19.00 21.04 0.53
CA GLY A 115 17.66 21.48 0.14
C GLY A 115 17.24 20.98 -1.22
N ILE A 116 15.94 20.80 -1.38
CA ILE A 116 15.33 20.33 -2.61
C ILE A 116 14.43 21.38 -3.26
N PHE A 117 14.47 21.45 -4.58
CA PHE A 117 13.86 22.48 -5.39
C PHE A 117 13.28 21.91 -6.67
N HIS A 118 12.45 22.67 -7.38
CA HIS A 118 11.99 22.37 -8.74
C HIS A 118 12.48 23.41 -9.74
N ASP A 119 12.62 23.01 -11.02
CA ASP A 119 13.03 23.88 -12.13
C ASP A 119 11.86 24.46 -12.95
N PHE A 120 10.61 24.33 -12.45
CA PHE A 120 9.44 24.78 -13.22
C PHE A 120 9.51 26.30 -13.49
N PRO A 121 9.22 26.76 -14.73
CA PRO A 121 9.55 28.14 -15.16
C PRO A 121 8.66 29.23 -14.53
N ARG A 122 7.60 28.86 -13.80
CA ARG A 122 6.76 29.79 -13.03
C ARG A 122 6.66 29.35 -11.57
N GLY A 123 6.23 30.25 -10.71
CA GLY A 123 5.83 29.88 -9.36
C GLY A 123 4.68 28.86 -9.36
N ILE A 124 4.80 27.84 -8.55
CA ILE A 124 3.75 26.86 -8.26
C ILE A 124 3.03 27.27 -6.97
N GLU A 125 1.75 27.02 -6.86
CA GLU A 125 1.02 27.31 -5.64
C GLU A 125 1.60 26.53 -4.45
N ARG A 126 1.73 27.20 -3.31
CA ARG A 126 2.18 26.55 -2.07
C ARG A 126 1.21 25.46 -1.66
N GLY A 127 1.73 24.31 -1.26
CA GLY A 127 0.94 23.15 -0.89
C GLY A 127 0.57 22.26 -2.06
N THR A 128 0.91 22.63 -3.30
CA THR A 128 0.76 21.72 -4.46
C THR A 128 1.60 20.48 -4.24
N ARG A 129 1.01 19.30 -4.47
CA ARG A 129 1.69 18.02 -4.39
C ARG A 129 2.28 17.65 -5.75
N LEU A 130 3.50 17.15 -5.72
CA LEU A 130 4.20 16.65 -6.89
C LEU A 130 4.59 15.19 -6.64
N SER A 131 4.41 14.37 -7.67
CA SER A 131 4.75 12.94 -7.66
C SER A 131 5.84 12.66 -8.67
N PHE A 132 6.57 11.55 -8.53
CA PHE A 132 7.43 11.05 -9.60
C PHE A 132 6.63 10.83 -10.89
N GLU A 133 7.22 11.19 -12.03
CA GLU A 133 6.61 10.88 -13.34
C GLU A 133 6.63 9.38 -13.57
N GLN A 134 5.48 8.81 -13.92
CA GLN A 134 5.34 7.38 -14.12
C GLN A 134 6.07 6.88 -15.38
N ASN A 135 6.79 5.77 -15.22
CA ASN A 135 7.42 5.03 -16.30
C ASN A 135 7.19 3.53 -16.12
N ILE A 136 5.96 3.09 -16.34
CA ILE A 136 5.55 1.70 -16.11
C ILE A 136 6.19 0.79 -17.15
N ARG A 137 6.92 -0.21 -16.67
CA ARG A 137 7.56 -1.25 -17.48
C ARG A 137 7.21 -2.61 -16.90
N MET A 138 6.89 -3.57 -17.74
CA MET A 138 6.65 -4.94 -17.32
C MET A 138 7.18 -5.89 -18.39
N ASP A 139 7.92 -6.89 -17.97
CA ASP A 139 8.35 -8.01 -18.81
C ASP A 139 7.78 -9.34 -18.28
N SER A 140 8.38 -10.46 -18.60
CA SER A 140 7.95 -11.79 -18.13
C SER A 140 8.30 -12.10 -16.67
N GLU A 141 9.17 -11.30 -16.04
CA GLU A 141 9.72 -11.57 -14.71
C GLU A 141 9.39 -10.46 -13.71
N PHE A 142 9.37 -9.20 -14.15
CA PHE A 142 9.27 -8.04 -13.26
C PHE A 142 8.26 -7.01 -13.73
N ILE A 143 7.65 -6.33 -12.79
CA ILE A 143 7.03 -5.01 -12.94
C ILE A 143 7.94 -3.96 -12.34
N GLN A 144 8.06 -2.82 -13.01
CA GLN A 144 8.86 -1.69 -12.58
C GLN A 144 8.11 -0.38 -12.84
N ALA A 145 7.94 0.42 -11.79
CA ALA A 145 7.21 1.69 -11.84
C ALA A 145 7.46 2.46 -10.54
N ALA A 146 7.11 3.74 -10.47
CA ALA A 146 6.92 4.39 -9.18
C ALA A 146 5.63 3.89 -8.51
N TYR A 147 5.61 3.89 -7.16
CA TYR A 147 4.41 3.62 -6.36
C TYR A 147 3.88 2.18 -6.44
N LEU A 148 4.73 1.19 -6.69
CA LEU A 148 4.39 -0.20 -6.42
C LEU A 148 4.06 -0.36 -4.94
N ASP A 149 4.77 0.37 -4.10
CA ASP A 149 4.41 0.75 -2.74
C ASP A 149 3.29 1.83 -2.74
N ASN A 150 2.02 1.56 -2.38
CA ASN A 150 1.51 0.21 -2.10
C ASN A 150 0.36 -0.15 -3.07
N ARG A 151 0.53 0.16 -4.36
CA ARG A 151 -0.44 -0.26 -5.39
C ARG A 151 -0.54 -1.78 -5.49
N LEU A 152 0.54 -2.50 -5.17
CA LEU A 152 0.55 -3.96 -5.21
C LEU A 152 -0.22 -4.57 -4.03
N GLY A 153 -0.15 -3.96 -2.86
CA GLY A 153 -0.98 -4.36 -1.72
C GLY A 153 -2.47 -4.14 -1.99
N ILE A 154 -2.84 -2.99 -2.58
CA ILE A 154 -4.22 -2.72 -3.01
C ILE A 154 -4.66 -3.75 -4.06
N PHE A 155 -3.83 -4.01 -5.05
CA PHE A 155 -4.11 -4.98 -6.11
C PHE A 155 -4.36 -6.37 -5.54
N THR A 156 -3.48 -6.84 -4.65
CA THR A 156 -3.62 -8.12 -3.93
C THR A 156 -4.93 -8.17 -3.14
N ALA A 157 -5.26 -7.13 -2.39
CA ALA A 157 -6.48 -7.06 -1.60
C ALA A 157 -7.75 -7.09 -2.48
N LEU A 158 -7.73 -6.48 -3.67
CA LEU A 158 -8.84 -6.51 -4.61
C LEU A 158 -8.99 -7.86 -5.33
N GLU A 159 -7.89 -8.54 -5.67
CA GLU A 159 -7.95 -9.92 -6.21
C GLU A 159 -8.46 -10.90 -5.14
N LEU A 160 -8.11 -10.68 -3.88
CA LEU A 160 -8.64 -11.43 -2.74
C LEU A 160 -10.16 -11.29 -2.61
N CYS A 161 -10.72 -10.10 -2.83
CA CYS A 161 -12.17 -9.83 -2.71
C CYS A 161 -13.05 -10.76 -3.55
N GLU A 162 -12.53 -11.34 -4.64
CA GLU A 162 -13.30 -12.24 -5.50
C GLU A 162 -13.80 -13.50 -4.79
N THR A 163 -13.05 -13.96 -3.79
CA THR A 163 -13.28 -15.25 -3.11
C THR A 163 -13.55 -15.12 -1.61
N LEU A 164 -13.61 -13.89 -1.09
CA LEU A 164 -13.82 -13.65 0.35
C LEU A 164 -15.26 -13.95 0.77
N GLU A 165 -15.39 -14.60 1.93
CA GLU A 165 -16.66 -14.81 2.61
C GLU A 165 -16.78 -14.02 3.92
N ASN A 166 -15.71 -13.96 4.72
CA ASN A 166 -15.70 -13.36 6.04
C ASN A 166 -14.40 -12.59 6.29
N CYS A 167 -14.36 -11.30 5.97
CA CYS A 167 -13.18 -10.47 6.15
C CYS A 167 -13.55 -8.98 6.10
N TRP A 168 -12.78 -8.13 6.77
CA TRP A 168 -12.68 -6.74 6.39
C TRP A 168 -11.53 -6.55 5.41
N VAL A 169 -11.77 -5.83 4.30
CA VAL A 169 -10.72 -5.29 3.44
C VAL A 169 -10.76 -3.79 3.57
N VAL A 170 -9.65 -3.19 3.91
CA VAL A 170 -9.55 -1.78 4.28
C VAL A 170 -8.45 -1.11 3.47
N PHE A 171 -8.82 -0.07 2.75
CA PHE A 171 -7.87 0.80 2.06
C PHE A 171 -7.71 2.06 2.89
N SER A 172 -6.54 2.19 3.51
CA SER A 172 -6.16 3.26 4.44
C SER A 172 -5.51 4.44 3.71
N THR A 173 -5.29 5.52 4.43
CA THR A 173 -4.61 6.75 3.97
C THR A 173 -3.60 7.20 5.01
N TYR A 174 -2.63 8.04 4.61
CA TYR A 174 -1.57 8.60 5.47
C TYR A 174 -0.57 7.58 6.04
N GLU A 175 -0.42 6.39 5.48
CA GLU A 175 0.58 5.43 5.96
C GLU A 175 1.98 6.03 5.84
N GLU A 176 2.33 6.55 4.67
CA GLU A 176 3.61 7.16 4.32
C GLU A 176 3.94 8.41 5.16
N HIS A 177 2.94 8.99 5.79
CA HIS A 177 3.11 10.22 6.56
C HIS A 177 2.40 10.15 7.92
N GLY A 178 2.65 9.08 8.66
CA GLY A 178 2.32 8.96 10.07
C GLY A 178 1.11 8.14 10.47
N GLY A 179 0.49 7.37 9.56
CA GLY A 179 -0.57 6.39 9.90
C GLY A 179 -1.91 7.00 10.33
N GLY A 180 -2.23 8.20 9.86
CA GLY A 180 -3.30 9.03 10.42
C GLY A 180 -4.73 8.49 10.36
N SER A 181 -5.07 7.60 9.43
CA SER A 181 -6.43 7.06 9.32
C SER A 181 -6.70 5.84 10.22
N MET A 182 -5.71 5.05 10.51
CA MET A 182 -5.85 3.78 11.22
C MET A 182 -6.56 3.87 12.57
N PRO A 183 -6.34 4.87 13.43
CA PRO A 183 -7.02 4.94 14.73
C PRO A 183 -8.55 4.97 14.62
N PHE A 184 -9.11 5.75 13.69
CA PHE A 184 -10.57 5.80 13.54
C PHE A 184 -11.12 4.60 12.75
N LEU A 185 -10.36 4.05 11.80
CA LEU A 185 -10.73 2.84 11.06
C LEU A 185 -10.82 1.65 12.02
N LEU A 186 -9.81 1.43 12.86
CA LEU A 186 -9.81 0.36 13.87
C LEU A 186 -10.97 0.52 14.85
N LYS A 187 -11.27 1.75 15.29
CA LYS A 187 -12.44 2.00 16.13
C LYS A 187 -13.73 1.60 15.42
N PHE A 188 -13.95 2.06 14.19
CA PHE A 188 -15.13 1.74 13.41
C PHE A 188 -15.30 0.23 13.21
N ILE A 189 -14.22 -0.48 12.85
CA ILE A 189 -14.22 -1.93 12.68
C ILE A 189 -14.62 -2.63 13.99
N GLN A 190 -14.04 -2.23 15.13
CA GLN A 190 -14.35 -2.86 16.41
C GLN A 190 -15.79 -2.60 16.89
N GLU A 191 -16.39 -1.47 16.52
CA GLU A 191 -17.78 -1.15 16.85
C GLU A 191 -18.79 -1.82 15.90
N THR A 192 -18.39 -2.12 14.63
CA THR A 192 -19.32 -2.59 13.58
C THR A 192 -19.22 -4.10 13.31
N GLY A 193 -18.02 -4.65 13.39
CA GLY A 193 -17.73 -6.07 13.19
C GLY A 193 -16.34 -6.39 13.71
N PRO A 194 -16.23 -6.63 15.04
CA PRO A 194 -14.94 -6.70 15.72
C PRO A 194 -14.07 -7.85 15.21
N VAL A 195 -12.80 -7.55 14.99
CA VAL A 195 -11.79 -8.51 14.54
C VAL A 195 -10.77 -8.81 15.64
N LYS A 196 -10.10 -9.94 15.50
CA LYS A 196 -9.02 -10.39 16.39
C LYS A 196 -7.67 -10.40 15.71
N ASN A 197 -7.66 -10.37 14.38
CA ASN A 197 -6.46 -10.45 13.57
C ASN A 197 -6.45 -9.34 12.51
N ALA A 198 -5.26 -8.85 12.19
CA ALA A 198 -5.00 -7.92 11.10
C ALA A 198 -3.84 -8.45 10.25
N LEU A 199 -4.00 -8.44 8.94
CA LEU A 199 -2.92 -8.68 7.99
C LEU A 199 -2.65 -7.38 7.23
N ILE A 200 -1.38 -7.02 7.13
CA ILE A 200 -0.95 -5.82 6.41
C ILE A 200 -0.44 -6.25 5.05
N SER A 201 -1.18 -5.87 4.02
CA SER A 201 -0.88 -6.14 2.61
C SER A 201 -0.08 -4.99 2.03
N ASP A 202 1.23 -5.17 1.97
CA ASP A 202 2.17 -4.13 1.60
C ASP A 202 3.36 -4.73 0.84
N ILE A 203 4.40 -3.95 0.56
CA ILE A 203 5.68 -4.43 0.01
C ILE A 203 6.75 -4.37 1.10
N THR A 204 7.84 -5.05 0.90
CA THR A 204 9.01 -4.96 1.77
C THR A 204 10.31 -4.93 0.98
N TRP A 205 11.39 -4.53 1.61
CA TRP A 205 12.67 -4.33 0.96
C TRP A 205 13.38 -5.64 0.62
N ILE A 206 14.09 -5.67 -0.51
CA ILE A 206 15.18 -6.63 -0.73
C ILE A 206 16.31 -6.32 0.24
N THR A 207 16.76 -7.34 0.98
CA THR A 207 17.84 -7.26 1.97
C THR A 207 18.78 -8.46 1.83
N ASP A 208 19.76 -8.59 2.73
CA ASP A 208 20.63 -9.77 2.75
C ASP A 208 19.89 -11.09 3.01
N GLY A 209 18.67 -11.01 3.55
CA GLY A 209 17.83 -12.16 3.91
C GLY A 209 16.54 -12.29 3.12
N VAL A 210 16.27 -11.36 2.19
CA VAL A 210 15.04 -11.32 1.39
C VAL A 210 15.40 -11.08 -0.08
N HIS A 211 14.95 -11.97 -0.97
CA HIS A 211 15.37 -11.99 -2.37
C HIS A 211 14.20 -12.10 -3.33
N HIS A 212 14.37 -11.60 -4.56
CA HIS A 212 13.42 -11.84 -5.64
C HIS A 212 13.31 -13.33 -5.99
N HIS A 213 12.14 -13.74 -6.47
CA HIS A 213 11.79 -15.08 -6.95
C HIS A 213 11.74 -16.17 -5.88
N GLU A 214 11.89 -15.82 -4.61
CA GLU A 214 11.81 -16.76 -3.49
C GLU A 214 10.45 -16.76 -2.78
N GLY A 215 9.49 -15.99 -3.31
CA GLY A 215 8.10 -15.94 -2.82
C GLY A 215 7.81 -14.75 -1.91
N VAL A 216 6.56 -14.70 -1.44
CA VAL A 216 6.08 -13.64 -0.56
C VAL A 216 6.83 -13.61 0.76
N VAL A 217 6.98 -12.43 1.35
CA VAL A 217 7.64 -12.23 2.64
C VAL A 217 6.62 -12.20 3.77
N ILE A 218 6.88 -12.96 4.82
CA ILE A 218 6.19 -12.86 6.12
C ILE A 218 7.17 -12.20 7.09
N SER A 219 6.88 -10.98 7.51
CA SER A 219 7.75 -10.25 8.42
C SER A 219 7.55 -10.74 9.85
N ILE A 220 8.62 -11.28 10.45
CA ILE A 220 8.68 -11.63 11.87
C ILE A 220 8.72 -10.35 12.70
N ARG A 221 9.44 -9.35 12.20
CA ARG A 221 9.44 -8.00 12.70
C ARG A 221 10.04 -7.03 11.69
N ASP A 222 9.54 -5.83 11.71
CA ASP A 222 10.16 -4.61 11.21
C ASP A 222 10.67 -3.77 12.41
N LYS A 223 10.45 -2.47 12.43
CA LYS A 223 10.65 -1.62 13.61
C LYS A 223 9.75 -2.02 14.79
N PHE A 224 8.61 -2.67 14.53
CA PHE A 224 7.63 -3.14 15.50
C PHE A 224 7.59 -4.66 15.55
N ILE A 225 6.93 -5.24 16.56
CA ILE A 225 7.03 -6.68 16.83
C ILE A 225 5.65 -7.29 16.97
N PRO A 226 5.17 -8.05 15.98
CA PRO A 226 3.95 -8.84 16.11
C PRO A 226 4.04 -9.88 17.23
N ARG A 227 2.90 -10.26 17.77
CA ARG A 227 2.88 -11.28 18.83
C ARG A 227 3.31 -12.65 18.30
N LYS A 228 4.34 -13.24 18.92
CA LYS A 228 4.95 -14.52 18.49
C LYS A 228 3.94 -15.63 18.25
N LYS A 229 2.94 -15.79 19.14
CA LYS A 229 1.92 -16.84 19.01
C LYS A 229 1.12 -16.72 17.71
N PHE A 230 0.85 -15.51 17.24
CA PHE A 230 0.14 -15.29 15.99
C PHE A 230 1.07 -15.53 14.79
N LEU A 231 2.30 -15.03 14.86
CA LEU A 231 3.32 -15.31 13.83
C LEU A 231 3.54 -16.81 13.66
N ASP A 232 3.72 -17.57 14.74
CA ASP A 232 3.88 -19.03 14.66
C ASP A 232 2.68 -19.69 13.96
N ARG A 233 1.45 -19.19 14.20
CA ARG A 233 0.26 -19.66 13.46
C ARG A 233 0.34 -19.37 11.99
N ILE A 234 0.66 -18.12 11.61
CA ILE A 234 0.81 -17.70 10.19
C ILE A 234 1.88 -18.53 9.49
N ILE A 235 3.07 -18.67 10.08
CA ILE A 235 4.18 -19.44 9.51
C ILE A 235 3.79 -20.92 9.33
N ASN A 236 3.13 -21.52 10.32
CA ASN A 236 2.65 -22.90 10.22
C ASN A 236 1.61 -23.07 9.08
N LEU A 237 0.73 -22.08 8.87
CA LEU A 237 -0.22 -22.10 7.76
C LEU A 237 0.51 -21.93 6.43
N ALA A 238 1.45 -21.00 6.33
CA ALA A 238 2.27 -20.79 5.14
C ALA A 238 3.04 -22.07 4.76
N GLN A 239 3.66 -22.76 5.71
CA GLN A 239 4.33 -24.04 5.46
C GLN A 239 3.37 -25.12 4.91
N LYS A 240 2.14 -25.18 5.42
CA LYS A 240 1.13 -26.14 4.96
C LYS A 240 0.59 -25.80 3.57
N SER A 241 0.60 -24.54 3.18
CA SER A 241 0.09 -24.11 1.86
C SER A 241 0.92 -24.62 0.70
N GLY A 242 2.23 -24.83 0.89
CA GLY A 242 3.18 -25.12 -0.17
C GLY A 242 3.50 -23.92 -1.07
N ILE A 243 2.95 -22.75 -0.78
CA ILE A 243 3.23 -21.51 -1.51
C ILE A 243 4.63 -21.00 -1.10
N PRO A 244 5.50 -20.60 -2.04
CA PRO A 244 6.81 -20.05 -1.72
C PRO A 244 6.71 -18.82 -0.82
N PHE A 245 7.50 -18.79 0.24
CA PHE A 245 7.58 -17.65 1.15
C PHE A 245 8.94 -17.54 1.83
N GLN A 246 9.27 -16.34 2.25
CA GLN A 246 10.47 -15.98 2.98
C GLN A 246 10.11 -15.43 4.35
N LEU A 247 11.08 -15.42 5.28
CA LEU A 247 10.92 -14.83 6.61
C LEU A 247 11.87 -13.65 6.76
N GLU A 248 11.31 -12.49 7.05
CA GLU A 248 12.05 -11.25 7.28
C GLU A 248 12.26 -10.98 8.76
N VAL A 249 13.45 -10.51 9.11
CA VAL A 249 13.78 -10.00 10.44
C VAL A 249 14.58 -8.72 10.28
N GLU A 250 13.92 -7.57 10.35
CA GLU A 250 14.55 -6.28 10.17
C GLU A 250 14.38 -5.36 11.40
N ALA A 251 15.19 -4.31 11.48
CA ALA A 251 15.17 -3.35 12.58
C ALA A 251 14.58 -1.98 12.17
N HIS A 252 14.36 -1.81 10.89
CA HIS A 252 13.90 -0.57 10.26
C HIS A 252 12.61 -0.82 9.47
N GLY A 253 12.06 0.24 8.88
CA GLY A 253 10.79 0.18 8.21
C GLY A 253 9.61 0.25 9.18
N GLY A 254 8.43 0.31 8.63
CA GLY A 254 7.17 0.36 9.37
C GLY A 254 6.03 0.13 8.38
N SER A 255 4.85 -0.03 8.91
CA SER A 255 3.63 -0.21 8.13
C SER A 255 2.41 0.14 9.01
N ASP A 256 1.21 0.06 8.47
CA ASP A 256 -0.03 0.16 9.24
C ASP A 256 -0.09 -0.83 10.43
N GLY A 257 0.77 -1.85 10.46
CA GLY A 257 0.96 -2.75 11.62
C GLY A 257 1.36 -2.04 12.89
N ARG A 258 2.14 -0.95 12.79
CA ARG A 258 2.43 -0.04 13.90
C ARG A 258 1.16 0.45 14.56
N GLU A 259 0.22 0.93 13.79
CA GLU A 259 -1.02 1.53 14.31
C GLU A 259 -1.92 0.47 14.95
N VAL A 260 -1.94 -0.75 14.43
CA VAL A 260 -2.61 -1.88 15.07
C VAL A 260 -1.97 -2.18 16.43
N GLN A 261 -0.63 -2.22 16.51
CA GLN A 261 0.10 -2.50 17.76
C GLN A 261 -0.16 -1.44 18.83
N PHE A 262 -0.26 -0.17 18.48
CA PHE A 262 -0.49 0.93 19.41
C PHE A 262 -1.98 1.22 19.66
N SER A 263 -2.88 0.52 18.98
CA SER A 263 -4.31 0.69 19.19
C SER A 263 -4.73 0.22 20.60
N PRO A 264 -5.86 0.71 21.15
CA PRO A 264 -6.39 0.25 22.42
C PRO A 264 -7.05 -1.12 22.34
N TYR A 265 -6.95 -1.82 21.23
CA TYR A 265 -7.60 -3.09 20.95
C TYR A 265 -6.61 -4.26 20.97
N ALA A 266 -7.03 -5.41 21.49
CA ALA A 266 -6.20 -6.61 21.50
C ALA A 266 -6.30 -7.35 20.16
N ILE A 267 -5.71 -6.77 19.11
CA ILE A 267 -5.67 -7.33 17.75
C ILE A 267 -4.25 -7.87 17.51
N ASP A 268 -4.14 -9.13 17.10
CA ASP A 268 -2.90 -9.67 16.58
C ASP A 268 -2.69 -9.21 15.15
N TRP A 269 -1.46 -8.92 14.75
CA TRP A 269 -1.15 -8.49 13.40
C TRP A 269 0.04 -9.22 12.80
N CYS A 270 0.12 -9.24 11.48
CA CYS A 270 1.26 -9.74 10.72
C CYS A 270 1.35 -8.97 9.40
N PHE A 271 2.56 -8.55 9.06
CA PHE A 271 2.88 -7.99 7.76
C PHE A 271 3.19 -9.12 6.77
N ILE A 272 2.61 -9.06 5.57
CA ILE A 272 2.83 -10.03 4.49
C ILE A 272 2.90 -9.26 3.18
N GLY A 273 4.06 -9.25 2.53
CA GLY A 273 4.30 -8.41 1.37
C GLY A 273 5.22 -9.02 0.31
N ALA A 274 5.19 -8.44 -0.88
CA ALA A 274 6.13 -8.79 -1.93
C ALA A 274 7.48 -8.09 -1.72
N PRO A 275 8.62 -8.77 -1.99
CA PRO A 275 9.94 -8.13 -1.92
C PRO A 275 10.13 -7.15 -3.08
N GLU A 276 10.65 -5.96 -2.78
CA GLU A 276 10.80 -4.84 -3.70
C GLU A 276 12.20 -4.23 -3.66
N ASP A 277 12.76 -3.97 -4.83
CA ASP A 277 13.97 -3.16 -5.02
C ASP A 277 13.61 -1.69 -5.24
N ASN A 278 14.53 -0.79 -4.88
CA ASN A 278 14.45 0.65 -5.12
C ASN A 278 13.21 1.30 -4.51
N VAL A 279 12.79 0.84 -3.33
CA VAL A 279 11.64 1.39 -2.60
C VAL A 279 11.76 2.91 -2.47
N HIS A 280 10.64 3.62 -2.62
CA HIS A 280 10.56 5.09 -2.55
C HIS A 280 11.31 5.83 -3.66
N THR A 281 11.50 5.18 -4.81
CA THR A 281 12.09 5.80 -6.01
C THR A 281 11.11 5.79 -7.20
N PRO A 282 11.43 6.47 -8.32
CA PRO A 282 10.61 6.35 -9.53
C PRO A 282 10.72 5.00 -10.24
N ASP A 283 11.60 4.12 -9.78
CA ASP A 283 11.96 2.85 -10.43
C ASP A 283 11.85 1.64 -9.48
N GLU A 284 10.85 1.64 -8.61
CA GLU A 284 10.50 0.50 -7.78
C GLU A 284 10.30 -0.75 -8.63
N LYS A 285 10.73 -1.93 -8.11
CA LYS A 285 10.78 -3.15 -8.90
C LYS A 285 10.38 -4.37 -8.08
N VAL A 286 9.39 -5.12 -8.55
CA VAL A 286 8.87 -6.34 -7.91
C VAL A 286 8.81 -7.49 -8.91
N SER A 287 9.17 -8.69 -8.44
CA SER A 287 9.01 -9.92 -9.22
C SER A 287 7.54 -10.32 -9.33
N LEU A 288 7.09 -10.61 -10.56
CA LEU A 288 5.73 -11.09 -10.82
C LEU A 288 5.44 -12.44 -10.13
N LYS A 289 6.47 -13.26 -9.94
CA LYS A 289 6.37 -14.54 -9.23
C LYS A 289 6.12 -14.34 -7.73
N ASP A 290 6.75 -13.33 -7.14
CA ASP A 290 6.59 -13.03 -5.71
C ASP A 290 5.23 -12.35 -5.45
N LEU A 291 4.79 -11.49 -6.36
CA LEU A 291 3.42 -10.93 -6.31
C LEU A 291 2.35 -12.02 -6.44
N ASP A 292 2.53 -12.99 -7.34
CA ASP A 292 1.61 -14.13 -7.46
C ASP A 292 1.59 -14.96 -6.17
N SER A 293 2.77 -15.21 -5.57
CA SER A 293 2.87 -15.87 -4.27
C SER A 293 2.17 -15.09 -3.16
N MET A 294 2.24 -13.75 -3.18
CA MET A 294 1.53 -12.88 -2.23
C MET A 294 0.02 -13.05 -2.37
N ILE A 295 -0.53 -12.94 -3.57
CA ILE A 295 -1.97 -13.12 -3.82
C ILE A 295 -2.44 -14.50 -3.36
N GLN A 296 -1.73 -15.56 -3.72
CA GLN A 296 -2.06 -16.94 -3.33
C GLN A 296 -1.99 -17.12 -1.81
N MET A 297 -0.99 -16.54 -1.14
CA MET A 297 -0.84 -16.61 0.32
C MET A 297 -2.02 -15.96 1.03
N TYR A 298 -2.44 -14.77 0.62
CA TYR A 298 -3.63 -14.12 1.17
C TYR A 298 -4.89 -14.96 0.94
N GLN A 299 -5.09 -15.50 -0.25
CA GLN A 299 -6.22 -16.39 -0.56
C GLN A 299 -6.24 -17.64 0.30
N TYR A 300 -5.08 -18.22 0.58
CA TYR A 300 -4.97 -19.38 1.46
C TYR A 300 -5.22 -19.02 2.92
N LEU A 301 -4.55 -17.99 3.44
CA LEU A 301 -4.68 -17.58 4.84
C LEU A 301 -6.12 -17.18 5.19
N MET A 302 -6.83 -16.51 4.29
CA MET A 302 -8.21 -16.08 4.55
C MET A 302 -9.22 -17.22 4.62
N LYS A 303 -8.87 -18.43 4.15
CA LYS A 303 -9.67 -19.65 4.35
C LYS A 303 -9.40 -20.33 5.69
N GLU A 304 -8.23 -20.09 6.28
CA GLU A 304 -7.72 -20.80 7.46
C GLU A 304 -7.79 -19.97 8.76
N LEU A 305 -7.98 -18.64 8.66
CA LEU A 305 -8.01 -17.70 9.79
C LEU A 305 -9.43 -17.43 10.30
#